data_9d0bab60e52a3475f3f813e6bfb49863
#
_entry.id   9d0bab60e52a3475f3f813e6bfb49863
#
_cell.length_a   1.000
_cell.length_b   1.000
_cell.length_c   1.000
_cell.angle_alpha   90.00
_cell.angle_beta   90.00
_cell.angle_gamma   90.00
#
_symmetry.space_group_name_H-M   'P 1'
#
loop_
_entity.id
_entity.type
_entity.pdbx_description
1 polymer ?
#
loop_
_entity_poly.entity_id
_entity_poly.type
_entity_poly.pdbx_seq_one_letter_code
_entity_poly.pdbx_strand_id
1 'polypeptide(L)'
;MSEASINVDPKELEKFSELAHRWWDPAGEFRPLHEINPLRLAWIDAQARLPGKRVLDVGCGGGVLAEAMARAGARVTGIDLAEKPLRVAQLHRLESGLAVDYELVSPEQLAEREPGRYDVVTCMEVLEHVPDPASTVRACARLARAGGDVFFATINRNPKSYLFAVIGAEYVLRLLPKGTHDYAKFIKPSELARWARAAGLEVARLVGMTYNPLTRIYALGRDTDVNYLVHARRRPE
;
A
#
# COMPACT_ATOMS: atom_id res chain seq x y z
N MET A 1 -3.17 19.18 -26.18
CA MET A 1 -2.51 18.48 -25.05
C MET A 1 -3.48 17.39 -24.63
N SER A 2 -3.18 16.12 -24.87
CA SER A 2 -4.02 15.00 -24.41
C SER A 2 -4.05 15.01 -22.89
N GLU A 3 -5.22 15.13 -22.27
CA GLU A 3 -5.37 14.84 -20.85
C GLU A 3 -4.87 13.41 -20.64
N ALA A 4 -3.74 13.26 -19.97
CA ALA A 4 -3.23 11.95 -19.58
C ALA A 4 -4.34 11.32 -18.71
N SER A 5 -4.90 10.21 -19.16
CA SER A 5 -5.92 9.49 -18.40
C SER A 5 -5.33 9.13 -17.03
N ILE A 6 -6.06 9.46 -15.95
CA ILE A 6 -5.64 9.12 -14.60
C ILE A 6 -5.55 7.59 -14.50
N ASN A 7 -4.45 7.08 -13.92
CA ASN A 7 -4.20 5.64 -13.75
C ASN A 7 -5.08 5.06 -12.65
N VAL A 8 -6.38 4.89 -12.92
CA VAL A 8 -7.39 4.43 -11.97
C VAL A 8 -8.42 3.52 -12.64
N ASP A 9 -8.87 2.50 -11.91
CA ASP A 9 -10.03 1.69 -12.27
C ASP A 9 -11.27 2.22 -11.54
N PRO A 10 -12.28 2.80 -12.23
CA PRO A 10 -13.46 3.36 -11.57
C PRO A 10 -14.25 2.36 -10.72
N LYS A 11 -14.25 1.06 -11.11
CA LYS A 11 -14.93 0.00 -10.36
C LYS A 11 -14.25 -0.26 -9.02
N GLU A 12 -12.92 -0.20 -8.97
CA GLU A 12 -12.18 -0.32 -7.71
C GLU A 12 -12.45 0.87 -6.79
N LEU A 13 -12.49 2.11 -7.32
CA LEU A 13 -12.87 3.29 -6.53
C LEU A 13 -14.27 3.16 -5.92
N GLU A 14 -15.25 2.70 -6.71
CA GLU A 14 -16.62 2.52 -6.24
C GLU A 14 -16.68 1.50 -5.11
N LYS A 15 -16.06 0.34 -5.27
CA LYS A 15 -15.97 -0.74 -4.29
C LYS A 15 -15.41 -0.27 -2.93
N PHE A 16 -14.27 0.42 -2.93
CA PHE A 16 -13.71 0.96 -1.69
C PHE A 16 -14.57 2.08 -1.09
N SER A 17 -15.23 2.86 -1.94
CA SER A 17 -16.12 3.92 -1.52
C SER A 17 -17.38 3.42 -0.81
N GLU A 18 -17.95 2.29 -1.21
CA GLU A 18 -19.13 1.70 -0.57
C GLU A 18 -18.85 1.26 0.86
N LEU A 19 -17.66 0.73 1.12
CA LEU A 19 -17.24 0.21 2.42
C LEU A 19 -16.56 1.25 3.31
N ALA A 20 -16.36 2.48 2.84
CA ALA A 20 -15.55 3.50 3.51
C ALA A 20 -15.96 3.78 4.97
N HIS A 21 -17.27 3.78 5.26
CA HIS A 21 -17.82 4.04 6.60
C HIS A 21 -17.41 3.02 7.67
N ARG A 22 -16.90 1.83 7.27
CA ARG A 22 -16.45 0.75 8.16
C ARG A 22 -14.94 0.61 8.24
N TRP A 23 -14.20 1.56 7.67
CA TRP A 23 -12.73 1.46 7.56
C TRP A 23 -12.02 1.29 8.90
N TRP A 24 -12.53 1.93 9.96
CA TRP A 24 -11.98 1.87 11.30
C TRP A 24 -12.68 0.87 12.23
N ASP A 25 -13.64 0.09 11.72
CA ASP A 25 -14.27 -1.00 12.46
C ASP A 25 -13.31 -2.21 12.51
N PRO A 26 -12.68 -2.52 13.67
CA PRO A 26 -11.73 -3.63 13.78
C PRO A 26 -12.37 -5.01 13.64
N ALA A 27 -13.70 -5.09 13.66
CA ALA A 27 -14.48 -6.31 13.41
C ALA A 27 -15.10 -6.35 12.01
N GLY A 28 -14.94 -5.27 11.23
CA GLY A 28 -15.48 -5.09 9.88
C GLY A 28 -14.68 -5.77 8.78
N GLU A 29 -15.01 -5.42 7.55
CA GLU A 29 -14.39 -5.95 6.33
C GLU A 29 -12.90 -5.59 6.23
N PHE A 30 -12.48 -4.48 6.85
CA PHE A 30 -11.09 -4.04 6.89
C PHE A 30 -10.28 -4.58 8.09
N ARG A 31 -10.87 -5.50 8.89
CA ARG A 31 -10.15 -6.16 10.00
C ARG A 31 -8.78 -6.69 9.61
N PRO A 32 -8.59 -7.37 8.47
CA PRO A 32 -7.26 -7.86 8.08
C PRO A 32 -6.23 -6.74 7.95
N LEU A 33 -6.60 -5.54 7.50
CA LEU A 33 -5.68 -4.39 7.42
C LEU A 33 -5.23 -3.97 8.83
N HIS A 34 -6.12 -3.95 9.80
CA HIS A 34 -5.79 -3.64 11.20
C HIS A 34 -4.87 -4.70 11.82
N GLU A 35 -5.11 -5.98 11.53
CA GLU A 35 -4.31 -7.09 12.04
C GLU A 35 -2.88 -7.11 11.47
N ILE A 36 -2.70 -6.76 10.18
CA ILE A 36 -1.38 -6.75 9.52
C ILE A 36 -0.61 -5.44 9.71
N ASN A 37 -1.30 -4.34 10.05
CA ASN A 37 -0.69 -3.01 10.13
C ASN A 37 0.49 -2.93 11.12
N PRO A 38 0.44 -3.53 12.34
CA PRO A 38 1.59 -3.54 13.25
C PRO A 38 2.84 -4.21 12.66
N LEU A 39 2.67 -5.28 11.88
CA LEU A 39 3.78 -5.97 11.22
C LEU A 39 4.39 -5.12 10.10
N ARG A 40 3.54 -4.47 9.30
CA ARG A 40 3.96 -3.53 8.25
C ARG A 40 4.74 -2.37 8.85
N LEU A 41 4.16 -1.70 9.86
CA LEU A 41 4.80 -0.58 10.53
C LEU A 41 6.16 -0.96 11.12
N ALA A 42 6.23 -2.05 11.88
CA ALA A 42 7.48 -2.52 12.49
C ALA A 42 8.55 -2.83 11.43
N TRP A 43 8.15 -3.46 10.31
CA TRP A 43 9.07 -3.76 9.22
C TRP A 43 9.56 -2.51 8.51
N ILE A 44 8.69 -1.54 8.21
CA ILE A 44 9.05 -0.26 7.60
C ILE A 44 10.00 0.52 8.53
N ASP A 45 9.65 0.65 9.80
CA ASP A 45 10.44 1.41 10.78
C ASP A 45 11.83 0.79 10.99
N ALA A 46 11.94 -0.52 11.01
CA ALA A 46 13.22 -1.22 11.11
C ALA A 46 14.18 -0.94 9.93
N GLN A 47 13.65 -0.61 8.75
CA GLN A 47 14.47 -0.28 7.57
C GLN A 47 14.73 1.23 7.44
N ALA A 48 13.69 2.05 7.64
CA ALA A 48 13.72 3.48 7.31
C ALA A 48 13.90 4.41 8.52
N ARG A 49 13.64 3.95 9.76
CA ARG A 49 13.66 4.77 10.99
C ARG A 49 12.78 6.00 10.83
N LEU A 50 11.47 5.80 10.99
CA LEU A 50 10.42 6.78 10.71
C LEU A 50 10.48 8.11 11.47
N PRO A 51 10.94 8.19 12.76
CA PRO A 51 10.93 9.44 13.49
C PRO A 51 11.62 10.60 12.75
N GLY A 52 10.88 11.70 12.55
CA GLY A 52 11.34 12.90 11.86
C GLY A 52 11.36 12.83 10.33
N LYS A 53 11.11 11.67 9.72
CA LYS A 53 11.07 11.48 8.27
C LYS A 53 9.83 12.09 7.64
N ARG A 54 9.97 12.59 6.42
CA ARG A 54 8.84 12.93 5.54
C ARG A 54 8.41 11.67 4.82
N VAL A 55 7.21 11.22 5.08
CA VAL A 55 6.65 9.96 4.55
C VAL A 55 5.45 10.25 3.67
N LEU A 56 5.39 9.60 2.52
CA LEU A 56 4.22 9.56 1.66
C LEU A 56 3.60 8.17 1.73
N ASP A 57 2.30 8.11 2.00
CA ASP A 57 1.50 6.89 1.91
C ASP A 57 0.60 6.94 0.68
N VAL A 58 0.93 6.16 -0.34
CA VAL A 58 0.22 6.10 -1.63
C VAL A 58 -0.88 5.06 -1.54
N GLY A 59 -2.12 5.46 -1.87
CA GLY A 59 -3.31 4.62 -1.67
C GLY A 59 -3.61 4.45 -0.18
N CYS A 60 -3.58 5.55 0.58
CA CYS A 60 -3.70 5.51 2.03
C CYS A 60 -5.08 5.06 2.54
N GLY A 61 -6.10 5.03 1.67
CA GLY A 61 -7.47 4.68 2.02
C GLY A 61 -8.00 5.47 3.22
N GLY A 62 -8.51 4.78 4.23
CA GLY A 62 -8.98 5.40 5.49
C GLY A 62 -7.88 5.77 6.48
N GLY A 63 -6.58 5.70 6.12
CA GLY A 63 -5.47 6.26 6.89
C GLY A 63 -4.85 5.36 7.94
N VAL A 64 -5.15 4.07 7.99
CA VAL A 64 -4.68 3.14 9.05
C VAL A 64 -3.15 3.09 9.15
N LEU A 65 -2.43 2.96 8.03
CA LEU A 65 -0.97 2.95 8.02
C LEU A 65 -0.41 4.36 8.18
N ALA A 66 -0.99 5.35 7.50
CA ALA A 66 -0.57 6.75 7.58
C ALA A 66 -0.56 7.26 9.04
N GLU A 67 -1.65 7.04 9.79
CA GLU A 67 -1.71 7.44 11.20
C GLU A 67 -0.77 6.63 12.09
N ALA A 68 -0.56 5.34 11.80
CA ALA A 68 0.40 4.53 12.54
C ALA A 68 1.84 5.05 12.34
N MET A 69 2.21 5.45 11.12
CA MET A 69 3.52 6.07 10.86
C MET A 69 3.66 7.47 11.49
N ALA A 70 2.58 8.26 11.51
CA ALA A 70 2.58 9.55 12.22
C ALA A 70 2.74 9.36 13.74
N ARG A 71 2.08 8.37 14.33
CA ARG A 71 2.24 8.00 15.75
C ARG A 71 3.67 7.53 16.07
N ALA A 72 4.36 6.93 15.10
CA ALA A 72 5.78 6.59 15.20
C ALA A 72 6.72 7.79 14.99
N GLY A 73 6.20 9.01 14.87
CA GLY A 73 6.99 10.25 14.81
C GLY A 73 7.36 10.72 13.41
N ALA A 74 6.77 10.15 12.36
CA ALA A 74 6.94 10.62 10.98
C ALA A 74 6.06 11.85 10.69
N ARG A 75 6.46 12.65 9.69
CA ARG A 75 5.61 13.68 9.06
C ARG A 75 4.98 13.05 7.82
N VAL A 76 3.70 12.73 7.92
CA VAL A 76 3.02 11.89 6.93
C VAL A 76 2.10 12.71 6.03
N THR A 77 2.20 12.47 4.74
CA THR A 77 1.19 12.81 3.73
C THR A 77 0.58 11.51 3.23
N GLY A 78 -0.74 11.41 3.24
CA GLY A 78 -1.50 10.30 2.64
C GLY A 78 -2.20 10.77 1.37
N ILE A 79 -2.11 10.02 0.30
CA ILE A 79 -2.83 10.30 -0.95
C ILE A 79 -3.69 9.11 -1.37
N ASP A 80 -4.85 9.40 -1.93
CA ASP A 80 -5.75 8.42 -2.50
C ASP A 80 -6.58 9.04 -3.62
N LEU A 81 -7.16 8.21 -4.49
CA LEU A 81 -8.11 8.62 -5.52
C LEU A 81 -9.56 8.31 -5.12
N ALA A 82 -9.78 7.54 -4.06
CA ALA A 82 -11.09 7.24 -3.50
C ALA A 82 -11.48 8.33 -2.48
N GLU A 83 -12.36 9.24 -2.88
CA GLU A 83 -12.75 10.40 -2.06
C GLU A 83 -13.36 10.00 -0.72
N LYS A 84 -14.24 8.97 -0.67
CA LYS A 84 -14.92 8.58 0.56
C LYS A 84 -13.97 7.97 1.61
N PRO A 85 -13.08 7.00 1.28
CA PRO A 85 -12.04 6.56 2.22
C PRO A 85 -11.17 7.70 2.72
N LEU A 86 -10.76 8.61 1.82
CA LEU A 86 -9.93 9.76 2.19
C LEU A 86 -10.65 10.71 3.16
N ARG A 87 -11.96 10.94 2.99
CA ARG A 87 -12.76 11.68 3.96
C ARG A 87 -12.83 10.99 5.32
N VAL A 88 -12.94 9.67 5.34
CA VAL A 88 -12.87 8.90 6.60
C VAL A 88 -11.53 9.10 7.27
N ALA A 89 -10.41 9.05 6.54
CA ALA A 89 -9.08 9.34 7.07
C ALA A 89 -8.99 10.76 7.65
N GLN A 90 -9.52 11.76 6.94
CA GLN A 90 -9.55 13.14 7.41
C GLN A 90 -10.36 13.33 8.70
N LEU A 91 -11.49 12.62 8.85
CA LEU A 91 -12.30 12.65 10.07
C LEU A 91 -11.61 11.95 11.23
N HIS A 92 -11.09 10.73 11.01
CA HIS A 92 -10.42 9.97 12.06
C HIS A 92 -9.15 10.68 12.56
N ARG A 93 -8.43 11.40 11.69
CA ARG A 93 -7.32 12.26 12.09
C ARG A 93 -7.73 13.29 13.15
N LEU A 94 -8.95 13.86 13.07
CA LEU A 94 -9.43 14.82 14.06
C LEU A 94 -9.69 14.13 15.41
N GLU A 95 -10.17 12.89 15.40
CA GLU A 95 -10.42 12.10 16.61
C GLU A 95 -9.10 11.64 17.25
N SER A 96 -8.14 11.20 16.43
CA SER A 96 -6.83 10.72 16.91
C SER A 96 -5.88 11.83 17.32
N GLY A 97 -6.13 13.08 16.90
CA GLY A 97 -5.28 14.24 17.15
C GLY A 97 -3.93 14.20 16.44
N LEU A 98 -3.73 13.31 15.48
CA LEU A 98 -2.48 13.15 14.74
C LEU A 98 -2.37 14.17 13.60
N ALA A 99 -1.15 14.64 13.34
CA ALA A 99 -0.85 15.52 12.22
C ALA A 99 -0.53 14.67 10.99
N VAL A 100 -1.53 14.44 10.13
CA VAL A 100 -1.38 13.79 8.82
C VAL A 100 -2.03 14.68 7.78
N ASP A 101 -1.35 14.95 6.68
CA ASP A 101 -1.93 15.67 5.56
C ASP A 101 -2.53 14.68 4.56
N TYR A 102 -3.82 14.84 4.23
CA TYR A 102 -4.51 13.96 3.27
C TYR A 102 -4.91 14.74 2.01
N GLU A 103 -4.57 14.22 0.83
CA GLU A 103 -4.83 14.84 -0.45
C GLU A 103 -5.44 13.87 -1.47
N LEU A 104 -6.48 14.33 -2.19
CA LEU A 104 -7.10 13.62 -3.30
C LEU A 104 -6.30 13.87 -4.58
N VAL A 105 -5.30 13.04 -4.84
CA VAL A 105 -4.38 13.18 -5.98
C VAL A 105 -3.77 11.84 -6.35
N SER A 106 -3.48 11.62 -7.64
CA SER A 106 -2.75 10.42 -8.07
C SER A 106 -1.25 10.55 -7.77
N PRO A 107 -0.55 9.40 -7.56
CA PRO A 107 0.89 9.43 -7.35
C PRO A 107 1.64 10.02 -8.56
N GLU A 108 1.12 9.83 -9.78
CA GLU A 108 1.70 10.38 -11.00
C GLU A 108 1.64 11.92 -11.02
N GLN A 109 0.46 12.48 -10.72
CA GLN A 109 0.27 13.94 -10.64
C GLN A 109 1.12 14.56 -9.53
N LEU A 110 1.18 13.91 -8.36
CA LEU A 110 2.01 14.37 -7.26
C LEU A 110 3.50 14.31 -7.62
N ALA A 111 3.94 13.28 -8.35
CA ALA A 111 5.34 13.13 -8.79
C ALA A 111 5.80 14.20 -9.80
N GLU A 112 4.86 14.80 -10.53
CA GLU A 112 5.15 15.97 -11.37
C GLU A 112 5.33 17.24 -10.55
N ARG A 113 4.52 17.39 -9.50
CA ARG A 113 4.51 18.59 -8.65
C ARG A 113 5.62 18.58 -7.60
N GLU A 114 5.94 17.43 -7.02
CA GLU A 114 6.80 17.30 -5.84
C GLU A 114 7.86 16.18 -5.97
N PRO A 115 8.66 16.15 -7.06
CA PRO A 115 9.67 15.11 -7.23
C PRO A 115 10.74 15.17 -6.13
N GLY A 116 11.15 14.01 -5.61
CA GLY A 116 12.24 13.89 -4.64
C GLY A 116 11.95 14.48 -3.26
N ARG A 117 10.68 14.68 -2.92
CA ARG A 117 10.30 15.34 -1.66
C ARG A 117 10.36 14.44 -0.43
N TYR A 118 10.14 13.14 -0.58
CA TYR A 118 9.89 12.24 0.53
C TYR A 118 11.11 11.38 0.86
N ASP A 119 11.38 11.21 2.16
CA ASP A 119 12.41 10.31 2.66
C ASP A 119 11.99 8.85 2.51
N VAL A 120 10.68 8.60 2.68
CA VAL A 120 10.05 7.28 2.61
C VAL A 120 8.76 7.39 1.78
N VAL A 121 8.55 6.42 0.89
CA VAL A 121 7.28 6.26 0.16
C VAL A 121 6.74 4.85 0.42
N THR A 122 5.50 4.73 0.86
CA THR A 122 4.77 3.47 1.02
C THR A 122 3.68 3.36 -0.05
N CYS A 123 3.50 2.17 -0.60
CA CYS A 123 2.44 1.84 -1.57
C CYS A 123 2.02 0.39 -1.30
N MET A 124 1.06 0.22 -0.38
CA MET A 124 0.68 -1.06 0.17
C MET A 124 -0.69 -1.49 -0.33
N GLU A 125 -0.77 -2.66 -0.99
CA GLU A 125 -2.00 -3.23 -1.55
C GLU A 125 -2.72 -2.26 -2.52
N VAL A 126 -1.95 -1.61 -3.41
CA VAL A 126 -2.47 -0.65 -4.40
C VAL A 126 -2.24 -1.15 -5.83
N LEU A 127 -1.09 -1.77 -6.06
CA LEU A 127 -0.61 -2.08 -7.41
C LEU A 127 -1.53 -3.03 -8.18
N GLU A 128 -2.22 -3.93 -7.48
CA GLU A 128 -3.22 -4.84 -8.03
C GLU A 128 -4.55 -4.17 -8.38
N HIS A 129 -4.76 -2.92 -7.96
CA HIS A 129 -6.01 -2.17 -8.18
C HIS A 129 -5.90 -1.10 -9.26
N VAL A 130 -4.70 -0.88 -9.81
CA VAL A 130 -4.46 0.14 -10.85
C VAL A 130 -4.29 -0.48 -12.24
N PRO A 131 -4.69 0.21 -13.31
CA PRO A 131 -4.53 -0.27 -14.69
C PRO A 131 -3.06 -0.44 -15.13
N ASP A 132 -2.16 0.49 -14.73
CA ASP A 132 -0.72 0.43 -15.02
C ASP A 132 0.11 0.47 -13.73
N PRO A 133 0.37 -0.70 -13.10
CA PRO A 133 1.21 -0.77 -11.90
C PRO A 133 2.62 -0.22 -12.11
N ALA A 134 3.18 -0.37 -13.32
CA ALA A 134 4.51 0.14 -13.62
C ALA A 134 4.57 1.67 -13.60
N SER A 135 3.49 2.36 -14.00
CA SER A 135 3.36 3.82 -13.86
C SER A 135 3.41 4.24 -12.39
N THR A 136 2.60 3.60 -11.55
CA THR A 136 2.58 3.87 -10.10
C THR A 136 3.93 3.62 -9.45
N VAL A 137 4.64 2.54 -9.82
CA VAL A 137 6.00 2.27 -9.33
C VAL A 137 6.98 3.38 -9.75
N ARG A 138 6.90 3.87 -11.01
CA ARG A 138 7.72 5.01 -11.48
C ARG A 138 7.41 6.28 -10.70
N ALA A 139 6.14 6.56 -10.44
CA ALA A 139 5.72 7.72 -9.65
C ALA A 139 6.26 7.65 -8.21
N CYS A 140 6.15 6.50 -7.53
CA CYS A 140 6.72 6.28 -6.21
C CYS A 140 8.24 6.51 -6.19
N ALA A 141 8.95 6.02 -7.21
CA ALA A 141 10.40 6.24 -7.35
C ALA A 141 10.75 7.72 -7.51
N ARG A 142 9.98 8.48 -8.31
CA ARG A 142 10.19 9.92 -8.52
C ARG A 142 9.89 10.75 -7.27
N LEU A 143 8.90 10.34 -6.47
CA LEU A 143 8.50 11.00 -5.23
C LEU A 143 9.53 10.82 -4.10
N ALA A 144 10.17 9.65 -4.03
CA ALA A 144 11.25 9.41 -3.09
C ALA A 144 12.47 10.28 -3.45
N ARG A 145 13.16 10.86 -2.47
CA ARG A 145 14.43 11.55 -2.70
C ARG A 145 15.55 10.59 -3.10
N ALA A 146 16.65 11.08 -3.63
CA ALA A 146 17.86 10.29 -3.84
C ALA A 146 18.29 9.63 -2.52
N GLY A 147 18.56 8.32 -2.54
CA GLY A 147 18.82 7.50 -1.37
C GLY A 147 17.61 7.27 -0.44
N GLY A 148 16.42 7.69 -0.82
CA GLY A 148 15.16 7.46 -0.07
C GLY A 148 14.67 6.03 -0.19
N ASP A 149 13.83 5.63 0.76
CA ASP A 149 13.29 4.29 0.87
C ASP A 149 11.89 4.20 0.23
N VAL A 150 11.61 3.13 -0.49
CA VAL A 150 10.31 2.86 -1.11
C VAL A 150 9.84 1.46 -0.71
N PHE A 151 8.62 1.37 -0.24
CA PHE A 151 8.02 0.11 0.20
C PHE A 151 6.79 -0.23 -0.62
N PHE A 152 6.70 -1.47 -1.06
CA PHE A 152 5.54 -2.01 -1.76
C PHE A 152 5.04 -3.26 -1.04
N ALA A 153 3.73 -3.50 -1.08
CA ALA A 153 3.12 -4.78 -0.75
C ALA A 153 2.05 -5.11 -1.78
N THR A 154 1.93 -6.38 -2.14
CA THR A 154 0.90 -6.89 -3.05
C THR A 154 0.80 -8.41 -2.98
N ILE A 155 -0.12 -8.99 -3.75
CA ILE A 155 -0.37 -10.43 -3.83
C ILE A 155 0.39 -11.02 -5.02
N ASN A 156 1.07 -12.15 -4.78
CA ASN A 156 1.82 -12.87 -5.80
C ASN A 156 0.89 -13.63 -6.76
N ARG A 157 1.18 -13.62 -8.06
CA ARG A 157 0.43 -14.35 -9.08
C ARG A 157 0.95 -15.77 -9.26
N ASN A 158 0.39 -16.72 -8.51
CA ASN A 158 0.65 -18.15 -8.66
C ASN A 158 -0.57 -18.98 -8.21
N PRO A 159 -0.63 -20.30 -8.45
CA PRO A 159 -1.75 -21.15 -8.07
C PRO A 159 -2.02 -21.19 -6.56
N LYS A 160 -0.97 -21.10 -5.73
CA LYS A 160 -1.11 -21.09 -4.27
C LYS A 160 -1.82 -19.82 -3.78
N SER A 161 -1.45 -18.65 -4.32
CA SER A 161 -2.12 -17.39 -3.98
C SER A 161 -3.59 -17.38 -4.43
N TYR A 162 -3.91 -17.96 -5.59
CA TYR A 162 -5.29 -18.13 -6.01
C TYR A 162 -6.09 -18.94 -5.00
N LEU A 163 -5.53 -20.08 -4.56
CA LEU A 163 -6.18 -20.95 -3.59
C LEU A 163 -6.38 -20.26 -2.23
N PHE A 164 -5.38 -19.55 -1.74
CA PHE A 164 -5.41 -18.98 -0.38
C PHE A 164 -6.03 -17.58 -0.33
N ALA A 165 -5.69 -16.67 -1.25
CA ALA A 165 -6.20 -15.31 -1.25
C ALA A 165 -7.63 -15.23 -1.80
N VAL A 166 -7.95 -15.97 -2.88
CA VAL A 166 -9.28 -15.94 -3.48
C VAL A 166 -10.19 -16.96 -2.80
N ILE A 167 -9.88 -18.26 -2.90
CA ILE A 167 -10.77 -19.31 -2.40
C ILE A 167 -10.76 -19.33 -0.85
N GLY A 168 -9.59 -19.28 -0.24
CA GLY A 168 -9.44 -19.38 1.21
C GLY A 168 -10.01 -18.16 1.93
N ALA A 169 -9.55 -16.94 1.58
CA ALA A 169 -9.94 -15.73 2.29
C ALA A 169 -11.38 -15.28 1.99
N GLU A 170 -11.83 -15.39 0.73
CA GLU A 170 -13.14 -14.87 0.32
C GLU A 170 -14.28 -15.89 0.52
N TYR A 171 -14.04 -17.17 0.21
CA TYR A 171 -15.11 -18.18 0.20
C TYR A 171 -15.14 -19.08 1.44
N VAL A 172 -13.98 -19.47 1.97
CA VAL A 172 -13.89 -20.40 3.11
C VAL A 172 -13.86 -19.67 4.43
N LEU A 173 -12.89 -18.78 4.63
CA LEU A 173 -12.70 -18.07 5.89
C LEU A 173 -13.57 -16.80 6.00
N ARG A 174 -14.09 -16.30 4.88
CA ARG A 174 -14.91 -15.08 4.79
C ARG A 174 -14.24 -13.88 5.47
N LEU A 175 -12.92 -13.80 5.35
CA LEU A 175 -12.13 -12.69 5.89
C LEU A 175 -12.31 -11.41 5.06
N LEU A 176 -12.65 -11.58 3.77
CA LEU A 176 -12.84 -10.52 2.80
C LEU A 176 -14.14 -10.75 2.01
N PRO A 177 -14.79 -9.70 1.49
CA PRO A 177 -15.93 -9.82 0.58
C PRO A 177 -15.58 -10.62 -0.67
N LYS A 178 -16.54 -11.34 -1.25
CA LYS A 178 -16.36 -12.07 -2.51
C LYS A 178 -16.05 -11.11 -3.63
N GLY A 179 -15.08 -11.47 -4.50
CA GLY A 179 -14.67 -10.63 -5.62
C GLY A 179 -13.74 -9.48 -5.21
N THR A 180 -13.15 -9.56 -4.02
CA THR A 180 -12.13 -8.58 -3.58
C THR A 180 -10.91 -8.65 -4.47
N HIS A 181 -10.53 -9.86 -4.93
CA HIS A 181 -9.31 -10.05 -5.69
C HIS A 181 -9.59 -10.60 -7.10
N ASP A 182 -8.98 -9.96 -8.10
CA ASP A 182 -8.89 -10.48 -9.47
C ASP A 182 -7.49 -11.09 -9.66
N TYR A 183 -7.41 -12.41 -9.83
CA TYR A 183 -6.15 -13.13 -10.00
C TYR A 183 -5.30 -12.60 -11.18
N ALA A 184 -5.94 -12.11 -12.23
CA ALA A 184 -5.24 -11.56 -13.39
C ALA A 184 -4.44 -10.30 -13.04
N LYS A 185 -4.85 -9.57 -12.00
CA LYS A 185 -4.20 -8.34 -11.50
C LYS A 185 -3.09 -8.62 -10.48
N PHE A 186 -2.91 -9.87 -10.02
CA PHE A 186 -1.83 -10.22 -9.10
C PHE A 186 -0.45 -10.05 -9.76
N ILE A 187 0.56 -9.72 -8.97
CA ILE A 187 1.87 -9.28 -9.46
C ILE A 187 2.96 -10.22 -8.95
N LYS A 188 3.74 -10.81 -9.86
CA LYS A 188 4.88 -11.63 -9.46
C LYS A 188 6.01 -10.77 -8.88
N PRO A 189 6.75 -11.25 -7.86
CA PRO A 189 7.92 -10.53 -7.32
C PRO A 189 8.93 -10.12 -8.40
N SER A 190 9.11 -10.94 -9.43
CA SER A 190 10.00 -10.66 -10.56
C SER A 190 9.51 -9.51 -11.46
N GLU A 191 8.18 -9.34 -11.61
CA GLU A 191 7.58 -8.25 -12.37
C GLU A 191 7.77 -6.93 -11.63
N LEU A 192 7.43 -6.90 -10.32
CA LEU A 192 7.62 -5.73 -9.48
C LEU A 192 9.10 -5.33 -9.41
N ALA A 193 10.01 -6.29 -9.23
CA ALA A 193 11.44 -6.03 -9.20
C ALA A 193 11.98 -5.50 -10.54
N ARG A 194 11.41 -5.92 -11.68
CA ARG A 194 11.74 -5.37 -13.01
C ARG A 194 11.27 -3.93 -13.14
N TRP A 195 10.04 -3.60 -12.75
CA TRP A 195 9.51 -2.23 -12.78
C TRP A 195 10.27 -1.30 -11.83
N ALA A 196 10.59 -1.78 -10.64
CA ALA A 196 11.39 -1.03 -9.67
C ALA A 196 12.78 -0.67 -10.25
N ARG A 197 13.50 -1.64 -10.81
CA ARG A 197 14.80 -1.40 -11.45
C ARG A 197 14.72 -0.44 -12.63
N ALA A 198 13.69 -0.58 -13.48
CA ALA A 198 13.47 0.32 -14.61
C ALA A 198 13.16 1.76 -14.15
N ALA A 199 12.59 1.93 -12.96
CA ALA A 199 12.32 3.22 -12.32
C ALA A 199 13.51 3.80 -11.51
N GLY A 200 14.70 3.16 -11.56
CA GLY A 200 15.88 3.61 -10.82
C GLY A 200 15.89 3.22 -9.34
N LEU A 201 15.05 2.26 -8.95
CA LEU A 201 15.07 1.69 -7.60
C LEU A 201 15.98 0.45 -7.55
N GLU A 202 16.69 0.30 -6.45
CA GLU A 202 17.43 -0.91 -6.10
C GLU A 202 16.62 -1.71 -5.07
N VAL A 203 16.24 -2.94 -5.41
CA VAL A 203 15.52 -3.82 -4.49
C VAL A 203 16.48 -4.31 -3.41
N ALA A 204 16.27 -3.87 -2.19
CA ALA A 204 17.12 -4.17 -1.04
C ALA A 204 16.64 -5.41 -0.27
N ARG A 205 15.32 -5.58 -0.12
CA ARG A 205 14.74 -6.71 0.63
C ARG A 205 13.41 -7.15 0.03
N LEU A 206 13.15 -8.44 0.15
CA LEU A 206 11.88 -9.09 -0.16
C LEU A 206 11.52 -10.01 1.01
N VAL A 207 10.31 -9.88 1.54
CA VAL A 207 9.78 -10.74 2.60
C VAL A 207 8.36 -11.16 2.26
N GLY A 208 7.99 -12.37 2.65
CA GLY A 208 6.62 -12.85 2.55
C GLY A 208 5.82 -12.52 3.80
N MET A 209 4.52 -12.43 3.65
CA MET A 209 3.58 -12.34 4.75
C MET A 209 2.63 -13.54 4.69
N THR A 210 2.60 -14.32 5.76
CA THR A 210 1.80 -15.54 5.89
C THR A 210 0.74 -15.37 6.98
N TYR A 211 -0.38 -16.06 6.81
CA TYR A 211 -1.45 -16.15 7.80
C TYR A 211 -1.65 -17.59 8.23
N ASN A 212 -1.67 -17.83 9.53
CA ASN A 212 -1.99 -19.15 10.09
C ASN A 212 -3.47 -19.14 10.52
N PRO A 213 -4.38 -19.89 9.85
CA PRO A 213 -5.80 -19.86 10.16
C PRO A 213 -6.16 -20.50 11.50
N LEU A 214 -5.31 -21.37 12.06
CA LEU A 214 -5.54 -22.01 13.35
C LEU A 214 -5.26 -21.05 14.50
N THR A 215 -4.16 -20.31 14.43
CA THR A 215 -3.76 -19.34 15.46
C THR A 215 -4.28 -17.94 15.19
N ARG A 216 -4.74 -17.65 13.96
CA ARG A 216 -5.15 -16.34 13.46
C ARG A 216 -4.03 -15.29 13.53
N ILE A 217 -2.77 -15.75 13.37
CA ILE A 217 -1.60 -14.88 13.46
C ILE A 217 -1.01 -14.67 12.07
N TYR A 218 -0.73 -13.41 11.75
CA TYR A 218 0.10 -13.01 10.61
C TYR A 218 1.57 -12.98 11.02
N ALA A 219 2.46 -13.37 10.12
CA ALA A 219 3.90 -13.34 10.36
C ALA A 219 4.66 -12.97 9.09
N LEU A 220 5.79 -12.27 9.24
CA LEU A 220 6.74 -12.02 8.15
C LEU A 220 7.76 -13.15 8.10
N GLY A 221 8.12 -13.59 6.89
CA GLY A 221 9.03 -14.71 6.68
C GLY A 221 9.59 -14.79 5.26
N ARG A 222 10.11 -15.95 4.90
CA ARG A 222 10.71 -16.18 3.57
C ARG A 222 9.70 -16.63 2.50
N ASP A 223 8.53 -17.11 2.91
CA ASP A 223 7.49 -17.58 1.99
C ASP A 223 6.77 -16.40 1.35
N THR A 224 7.11 -16.12 0.10
CA THR A 224 6.54 -15.04 -0.74
C THR A 224 5.44 -15.54 -1.67
N ASP A 225 4.92 -16.73 -1.46
CA ASP A 225 4.01 -17.37 -2.42
C ASP A 225 2.63 -16.70 -2.45
N VAL A 226 2.15 -16.11 -1.35
CA VAL A 226 0.84 -15.46 -1.32
C VAL A 226 1.00 -13.95 -1.28
N ASN A 227 1.28 -13.38 -0.13
CA ASN A 227 1.53 -11.95 0.03
C ASN A 227 3.01 -11.68 0.24
N TYR A 228 3.51 -10.58 -0.31
CA TYR A 228 4.90 -10.21 -0.12
C TYR A 228 5.07 -8.69 -0.03
N LEU A 229 6.14 -8.29 0.66
CA LEU A 229 6.56 -6.91 0.80
C LEU A 229 7.95 -6.74 0.18
N VAL A 230 8.14 -5.61 -0.48
CA VAL A 230 9.41 -5.20 -1.10
C VAL A 230 9.88 -3.90 -0.47
N HIS A 231 11.12 -3.87 -0.02
CA HIS A 231 11.85 -2.66 0.28
C HIS A 231 12.84 -2.37 -0.84
N ALA A 232 12.76 -1.20 -1.40
CA ALA A 232 13.68 -0.71 -2.42
C ALA A 232 14.23 0.68 -2.03
N ARG A 233 15.37 1.06 -2.60
CA ARG A 233 15.99 2.37 -2.41
C ARG A 233 16.13 3.10 -3.72
N ARG A 234 15.82 4.38 -3.76
CA ARG A 234 16.15 5.22 -4.90
C ARG A 234 17.67 5.39 -4.97
N ARG A 235 18.25 5.07 -6.13
CA ARG A 235 19.68 5.25 -6.33
C ARG A 235 20.06 6.71 -6.10
N PRO A 236 21.23 6.99 -5.49
CA PRO A 236 21.82 8.31 -5.53
C PRO A 236 22.03 8.74 -7.00
N GLU A 237 21.83 10.00 -7.29
CA GLU A 237 22.17 10.58 -8.60
C GLU A 237 23.67 10.70 -8.73
#